data_7a9904d2aff2c1b4654eb3f4d5ebf65f
#
_entry.id   7a9904d2aff2c1b4654eb3f4d5ebf65f
#
_cell.length_a   1.000
_cell.length_b   1.000
_cell.length_c   1.000
_cell.angle_alpha   90.00
_cell.angle_beta   90.00
_cell.angle_gamma   90.00
#
_symmetry.space_group_name_H-M   'P 1'
#
loop_
_entity.id
_entity.type
_entity.pdbx_description
1 polymer ?
#
loop_
_entity_poly.entity_id
_entity_poly.type
_entity_poly.pdbx_seq_one_letter_code
_entity_poly.pdbx_strand_id
1 'polypeptide(L)'
;MNQLVFICMTSFRKARTTMTNCFRSASLLCLCLASPVAALAQVPVVPAADHGALLASPDPALARNKRLVYDFWREVFEAGHMELADKYMAETYIQHNPNVPTGRVAFVDFFSRFKKPNPIAPKVGAPLVAITAERDLVILTFVRELSDPKDPAKKYTTTWFDMFRVDAGKIAEHWDPAVKP
;
A
#
# COMPACT_ATOMS: atom_id res chain seq x y z
N MET A 1 9.26 28.38 -5.37
CA MET A 1 8.72 29.72 -5.66
C MET A 1 7.39 29.88 -4.95
N ASN A 2 7.44 30.73 -3.96
CA ASN A 2 6.41 31.52 -3.28
C ASN A 2 5.08 30.89 -2.83
N GLN A 3 5.06 30.62 -1.53
CA GLN A 3 3.83 30.63 -0.73
C GLN A 3 3.49 32.06 -0.34
N LEU A 4 2.27 32.50 -0.65
CA LEU A 4 1.71 33.76 -0.13
C LEU A 4 1.00 33.47 1.21
N VAL A 5 1.56 34.02 2.27
CA VAL A 5 0.91 34.15 3.58
C VAL A 5 0.17 35.48 3.62
N PHE A 6 -1.16 35.47 3.76
CA PHE A 6 -1.96 36.65 4.01
C PHE A 6 -2.01 36.92 5.51
N ILE A 7 -1.35 38.05 5.92
CA ILE A 7 -1.47 38.63 7.26
C ILE A 7 -2.55 39.70 7.19
N CYS A 8 -3.65 39.49 7.91
CA CYS A 8 -4.69 40.50 8.09
C CYS A 8 -4.37 41.32 9.36
N MET A 9 -3.83 42.56 9.18
CA MET A 9 -3.70 43.55 10.25
C MET A 9 -4.97 44.40 10.31
N THR A 10 -5.74 44.27 11.38
CA THR A 10 -6.77 45.24 11.72
C THR A 10 -6.33 46.10 12.88
N SER A 11 -6.19 47.39 12.56
CA SER A 11 -5.89 48.50 13.46
C SER A 11 -7.11 48.76 14.36
N PHE A 12 -6.93 48.74 15.67
CA PHE A 12 -7.93 49.20 16.63
C PHE A 12 -7.54 50.53 17.25
N ARG A 13 -8.35 51.56 16.98
CA ARG A 13 -8.29 52.89 17.58
C ARG A 13 -8.71 52.85 19.06
N LYS A 14 -7.95 53.52 19.88
CA LYS A 14 -8.21 53.84 21.29
C LYS A 14 -9.43 54.76 21.41
N ALA A 15 -10.44 54.37 22.16
CA ALA A 15 -11.40 55.27 22.77
C ALA A 15 -11.29 55.16 24.29
N ARG A 16 -10.95 56.24 24.96
CA ARG A 16 -11.01 56.41 26.41
C ARG A 16 -12.46 56.76 26.78
N THR A 17 -13.04 56.01 27.71
CA THR A 17 -14.15 56.52 28.50
C THR A 17 -13.99 55.95 29.92
N THR A 18 -13.82 56.83 30.85
CA THR A 18 -13.88 56.64 32.30
C THR A 18 -15.33 56.53 32.75
N MET A 19 -15.66 55.49 33.54
CA MET A 19 -16.69 55.63 34.63
C MET A 19 -16.66 54.41 35.57
N THR A 20 -16.36 54.73 36.76
CA THR A 20 -16.79 54.31 38.13
C THR A 20 -17.49 52.95 38.36
N ASN A 21 -16.83 52.20 39.22
CA ASN A 21 -17.29 51.23 40.25
C ASN A 21 -18.74 50.71 40.20
N CYS A 22 -18.83 49.39 40.12
CA CYS A 22 -19.66 48.62 41.03
C CYS A 22 -19.19 47.17 41.10
N PHE A 23 -18.74 46.75 42.29
CA PHE A 23 -18.36 45.40 42.63
C PHE A 23 -19.55 44.47 42.52
N ARG A 24 -19.45 43.41 41.72
CA ARG A 24 -20.06 42.12 42.00
C ARG A 24 -19.24 41.04 41.27
N SER A 25 -18.40 40.39 42.08
CA SER A 25 -17.68 39.18 41.64
C SER A 25 -18.67 38.07 41.33
N ALA A 26 -18.86 37.79 40.03
CA ALA A 26 -19.43 36.51 39.58
C ALA A 26 -18.27 35.76 38.89
N SER A 27 -17.55 34.95 39.64
CA SER A 27 -16.58 34.01 39.07
C SER A 27 -17.34 32.98 38.23
N LEU A 28 -17.45 33.24 36.96
CA LEU A 28 -17.93 32.26 36.00
C LEU A 28 -16.79 31.25 35.76
N LEU A 29 -16.81 30.15 36.52
CA LEU A 29 -15.90 29.02 36.31
C LEU A 29 -16.28 28.36 35.00
N CYS A 30 -15.60 28.80 33.91
CA CYS A 30 -15.74 28.20 32.62
C CYS A 30 -15.06 26.81 32.68
N LEU A 31 -15.82 25.79 33.05
CA LEU A 31 -15.39 24.40 33.02
C LEU A 31 -15.31 23.98 31.56
N CYS A 32 -14.14 24.19 30.92
CA CYS A 32 -13.84 23.62 29.63
C CYS A 32 -13.85 22.09 29.79
N LEU A 33 -14.99 21.47 29.49
CA LEU A 33 -15.10 20.03 29.26
C LEU A 33 -14.25 19.72 28.04
N ALA A 34 -12.95 19.50 28.23
CA ALA A 34 -12.11 18.86 27.23
C ALA A 34 -12.63 17.42 27.07
N SER A 35 -13.58 17.22 26.16
CA SER A 35 -13.95 15.88 25.72
C SER A 35 -12.68 15.22 25.21
N PRO A 36 -12.26 14.07 25.76
CA PRO A 36 -11.15 13.33 25.18
C PRO A 36 -11.56 12.97 23.74
N VAL A 37 -10.90 13.55 22.75
CA VAL A 37 -10.96 13.03 21.37
C VAL A 37 -10.36 11.64 21.47
N ALA A 38 -11.22 10.61 21.54
CA ALA A 38 -10.76 9.24 21.41
C ALA A 38 -10.04 9.13 20.06
N ALA A 39 -8.73 9.02 20.10
CA ALA A 39 -7.96 8.70 18.92
C ALA A 39 -8.53 7.39 18.36
N LEU A 40 -9.20 7.44 17.21
CA LEU A 40 -9.70 6.25 16.56
C LEU A 40 -8.48 5.38 16.23
N ALA A 41 -8.41 4.22 16.86
CA ALA A 41 -7.39 3.24 16.55
C ALA A 41 -7.50 2.84 15.07
N GLN A 42 -6.38 2.64 14.41
CA GLN A 42 -6.37 2.15 13.03
C GLN A 42 -7.12 0.82 12.96
N VAL A 43 -8.05 0.69 12.01
CA VAL A 43 -8.65 -0.60 11.67
C VAL A 43 -7.59 -1.42 10.93
N PRO A 44 -7.22 -2.61 11.42
CA PRO A 44 -6.22 -3.44 10.77
C PRO A 44 -6.63 -3.85 9.35
N VAL A 45 -5.65 -3.89 8.44
CA VAL A 45 -5.84 -4.49 7.12
C VAL A 45 -5.92 -6.01 7.29
N VAL A 46 -6.95 -6.65 6.70
CA VAL A 46 -7.14 -8.10 6.76
C VAL A 46 -7.05 -8.73 5.37
N PRO A 47 -6.45 -9.93 5.24
CA PRO A 47 -6.38 -10.64 3.98
C PRO A 47 -7.76 -11.19 3.58
N ALA A 48 -8.00 -11.34 2.29
CA ALA A 48 -9.20 -11.97 1.75
C ALA A 48 -9.21 -13.48 2.06
N ALA A 49 -10.34 -13.98 2.52
CA ALA A 49 -10.50 -15.42 2.76
C ALA A 49 -10.68 -16.22 1.46
N ASP A 50 -11.38 -15.65 0.48
CA ASP A 50 -11.73 -16.29 -0.80
C ASP A 50 -10.93 -15.66 -1.96
N HIS A 51 -9.84 -16.34 -2.35
CA HIS A 51 -9.04 -15.94 -3.50
C HIS A 51 -9.77 -16.20 -4.84
N GLY A 52 -10.72 -17.14 -4.87
CA GLY A 52 -11.54 -17.40 -6.07
C GLY A 52 -12.38 -16.19 -6.44
N ALA A 53 -13.01 -15.54 -5.46
CA ALA A 53 -13.76 -14.30 -5.66
C ALA A 53 -12.86 -13.16 -6.17
N LEU A 54 -11.61 -13.05 -5.69
CA LEU A 54 -10.67 -12.04 -6.16
C LEU A 54 -10.27 -12.22 -7.64
N LEU A 55 -10.24 -13.47 -8.11
CA LEU A 55 -9.87 -13.81 -9.48
C LEU A 55 -11.02 -13.62 -10.48
N ALA A 56 -12.25 -13.56 -9.98
CA ALA A 56 -13.42 -13.36 -10.83
C ALA A 56 -13.42 -11.97 -11.48
N SER A 57 -13.93 -11.89 -12.70
CA SER A 57 -14.25 -10.65 -13.42
C SER A 57 -15.33 -10.95 -14.46
N PRO A 58 -16.28 -10.03 -14.67
CA PRO A 58 -17.24 -10.14 -15.79
C PRO A 58 -16.53 -10.01 -17.16
N ASP A 59 -15.38 -9.37 -17.21
CA ASP A 59 -14.52 -9.33 -18.41
C ASP A 59 -13.56 -10.52 -18.42
N PRO A 60 -13.68 -11.44 -19.41
CA PRO A 60 -12.81 -12.62 -19.50
C PRO A 60 -11.33 -12.29 -19.70
N ALA A 61 -10.99 -11.14 -20.29
CA ALA A 61 -9.59 -10.73 -20.48
C ALA A 61 -8.98 -10.35 -19.13
N LEU A 62 -9.69 -9.56 -18.32
CA LEU A 62 -9.26 -9.20 -16.98
C LEU A 62 -9.17 -10.43 -16.06
N ALA A 63 -10.12 -11.38 -16.16
CA ALA A 63 -10.06 -12.63 -15.40
C ALA A 63 -8.80 -13.45 -15.76
N ARG A 64 -8.46 -13.55 -17.06
CA ARG A 64 -7.23 -14.23 -17.51
C ARG A 64 -5.96 -13.52 -16.99
N ASN A 65 -5.91 -12.20 -17.07
CA ASN A 65 -4.76 -11.43 -16.60
C ASN A 65 -4.56 -11.58 -15.08
N LYS A 66 -5.64 -11.51 -14.30
CA LYS A 66 -5.60 -11.79 -12.85
C LYS A 66 -5.04 -13.19 -12.56
N ARG A 67 -5.54 -14.21 -13.28
CA ARG A 67 -5.10 -15.61 -13.14
C ARG A 67 -3.62 -15.76 -13.48
N LEU A 68 -3.16 -15.17 -14.60
CA LEU A 68 -1.76 -15.22 -15.02
C LEU A 68 -0.82 -14.71 -13.92
N VAL A 69 -1.10 -13.50 -13.40
CA VAL A 69 -0.27 -12.86 -12.38
C VAL A 69 -0.35 -13.61 -11.04
N TYR A 70 -1.54 -14.09 -10.66
CA TYR A 70 -1.73 -14.87 -9.46
C TYR A 70 -0.95 -16.19 -9.50
N ASP A 71 -1.00 -16.93 -10.62
CA ASP A 71 -0.29 -18.21 -10.76
C ASP A 71 1.23 -17.99 -10.86
N PHE A 72 1.70 -16.92 -11.53
CA PHE A 72 3.10 -16.51 -11.49
C PHE A 72 3.58 -16.27 -10.04
N TRP A 73 2.79 -15.50 -9.27
CA TRP A 73 3.14 -15.22 -7.87
C TRP A 73 3.26 -16.50 -7.05
N ARG A 74 2.28 -17.37 -7.16
CA ARG A 74 2.19 -18.64 -6.42
C ARG A 74 3.27 -19.65 -6.83
N GLU A 75 3.49 -19.83 -8.14
CA GLU A 75 4.36 -20.91 -8.65
C GLU A 75 5.83 -20.46 -8.75
N VAL A 76 6.07 -19.27 -9.32
CA VAL A 76 7.44 -18.80 -9.55
C VAL A 76 7.95 -18.06 -8.32
N PHE A 77 7.21 -17.04 -7.84
CA PHE A 77 7.74 -16.17 -6.81
C PHE A 77 7.70 -16.79 -5.41
N GLU A 78 6.57 -17.36 -4.97
CA GLU A 78 6.47 -17.99 -3.64
C GLU A 78 7.09 -19.37 -3.58
N ALA A 79 6.67 -20.28 -4.48
CA ALA A 79 7.16 -21.64 -4.48
C ALA A 79 8.60 -21.79 -5.02
N GLY A 80 9.15 -20.74 -5.66
CA GLY A 80 10.55 -20.70 -6.08
C GLY A 80 10.86 -21.49 -7.37
N HIS A 81 9.85 -21.84 -8.17
CA HIS A 81 10.02 -22.54 -9.43
C HIS A 81 10.45 -21.61 -10.56
N MET A 82 11.72 -21.16 -10.51
CA MET A 82 12.29 -20.23 -11.47
C MET A 82 12.30 -20.78 -12.90
N GLU A 83 12.33 -22.09 -13.07
CA GLU A 83 12.22 -22.78 -14.36
C GLU A 83 10.87 -22.56 -15.06
N LEU A 84 9.84 -22.14 -14.32
CA LEU A 84 8.53 -21.80 -14.87
C LEU A 84 8.41 -20.32 -15.29
N ALA A 85 9.47 -19.52 -15.14
CA ALA A 85 9.41 -18.10 -15.45
C ALA A 85 9.03 -17.81 -16.91
N ASP A 86 9.48 -18.62 -17.85
CA ASP A 86 9.16 -18.48 -19.28
C ASP A 86 7.67 -18.70 -19.59
N LYS A 87 6.98 -19.54 -18.80
CA LYS A 87 5.53 -19.73 -18.88
C LYS A 87 4.76 -18.41 -18.64
N TYR A 88 5.28 -17.54 -17.78
CA TYR A 88 4.58 -16.36 -17.27
C TYR A 88 5.14 -15.02 -17.77
N MET A 89 6.45 -14.92 -17.95
CA MET A 89 7.14 -13.65 -18.20
C MET A 89 7.58 -13.52 -19.64
N ALA A 90 7.49 -12.31 -20.19
CA ALA A 90 8.12 -11.95 -21.44
C ALA A 90 9.65 -12.03 -21.32
N GLU A 91 10.34 -12.35 -22.43
CA GLU A 91 11.81 -12.35 -22.47
C GLU A 91 12.38 -10.97 -22.14
N THR A 92 11.73 -9.93 -22.68
CA THR A 92 12.09 -8.53 -22.52
C THR A 92 11.48 -7.89 -21.27
N TYR A 93 11.13 -8.71 -20.24
CA TYR A 93 10.53 -8.24 -18.99
C TYR A 93 11.28 -7.04 -18.39
N ILE A 94 10.54 -5.99 -18.02
CA ILE A 94 11.07 -4.77 -17.42
C ILE A 94 10.76 -4.75 -15.92
N GLN A 95 11.79 -4.50 -15.12
CA GLN A 95 11.68 -4.39 -13.67
C GLN A 95 11.93 -2.95 -13.21
N HIS A 96 10.98 -2.39 -12.43
CA HIS A 96 11.13 -1.05 -11.87
C HIS A 96 11.52 -1.03 -10.38
N ASN A 97 11.58 -2.20 -9.73
CA ASN A 97 12.18 -2.31 -8.38
C ASN A 97 13.69 -2.04 -8.49
N PRO A 98 14.24 -1.02 -7.78
CA PRO A 98 15.65 -0.64 -7.91
C PRO A 98 16.65 -1.69 -7.39
N ASN A 99 16.16 -2.75 -6.74
CA ASN A 99 16.98 -3.80 -6.13
C ASN A 99 16.98 -5.10 -6.95
N VAL A 100 16.21 -5.17 -8.06
CA VAL A 100 16.07 -6.37 -8.88
C VAL A 100 16.38 -6.04 -10.34
N PRO A 101 17.22 -6.84 -11.03
CA PRO A 101 17.60 -6.53 -12.40
C PRO A 101 16.46 -6.73 -13.40
N THR A 102 16.49 -5.97 -14.49
CA THR A 102 15.60 -6.09 -15.65
C THR A 102 15.98 -7.28 -16.54
N GLY A 103 14.98 -7.89 -17.19
CA GLY A 103 15.09 -9.06 -18.06
C GLY A 103 14.71 -10.35 -17.36
N ARG A 104 13.96 -11.24 -18.06
CA ARG A 104 13.55 -12.54 -17.50
C ARG A 104 14.73 -13.38 -17.02
N VAL A 105 15.79 -13.49 -17.84
CA VAL A 105 17.00 -14.25 -17.47
C VAL A 105 17.63 -13.67 -16.20
N ALA A 106 17.82 -12.36 -16.16
CA ALA A 106 18.41 -11.69 -15.01
C ALA A 106 17.54 -11.82 -13.73
N PHE A 107 16.22 -11.79 -13.86
CA PHE A 107 15.28 -12.09 -12.78
C PHE A 107 15.47 -13.52 -12.25
N VAL A 108 15.52 -14.51 -13.13
CA VAL A 108 15.73 -15.92 -12.78
C VAL A 108 17.07 -16.11 -12.07
N ASP A 109 18.15 -15.58 -12.63
CA ASP A 109 19.48 -15.68 -12.04
C ASP A 109 19.56 -15.02 -10.66
N PHE A 110 18.92 -13.87 -10.51
CA PHE A 110 18.88 -13.16 -9.23
C PHE A 110 18.17 -13.96 -8.14
N PHE A 111 16.93 -14.42 -8.41
CA PHE A 111 16.13 -15.12 -7.40
C PHE A 111 16.60 -16.57 -7.15
N SER A 112 17.20 -17.26 -8.10
CA SER A 112 17.74 -18.62 -7.92
C SER A 112 18.86 -18.71 -6.88
N ARG A 113 19.49 -17.58 -6.54
CA ARG A 113 20.57 -17.54 -5.53
C ARG A 113 20.07 -17.84 -4.13
N PHE A 114 18.83 -17.48 -3.81
CA PHE A 114 18.24 -17.60 -2.47
C PHE A 114 16.86 -18.27 -2.43
N LYS A 115 16.20 -18.48 -3.56
CA LYS A 115 14.96 -19.26 -3.63
C LYS A 115 15.26 -20.67 -4.17
N LYS A 116 14.67 -21.67 -3.54
CA LYS A 116 14.70 -23.06 -3.99
C LYS A 116 13.28 -23.53 -4.22
N PRO A 117 13.04 -24.44 -5.18
CA PRO A 117 11.72 -25.01 -5.42
C PRO A 117 11.15 -25.69 -4.17
N ASN A 118 9.91 -25.37 -3.85
CA ASN A 118 9.10 -25.97 -2.79
C ASN A 118 7.78 -26.43 -3.40
N PRO A 119 7.01 -27.32 -2.74
CA PRO A 119 5.69 -27.72 -3.22
C PRO A 119 4.79 -26.49 -3.50
N ILE A 120 4.20 -26.46 -4.69
CA ILE A 120 3.31 -25.40 -5.09
C ILE A 120 2.01 -25.50 -4.27
N ALA A 121 1.74 -24.50 -3.43
CA ALA A 121 0.53 -24.44 -2.63
C ALA A 121 -0.73 -24.24 -3.50
N PRO A 122 -1.93 -24.69 -3.06
CA PRO A 122 -3.16 -24.51 -3.83
C PRO A 122 -3.59 -23.05 -3.98
N LYS A 123 -3.12 -22.17 -3.12
CA LYS A 123 -3.36 -20.70 -3.16
C LYS A 123 -2.11 -19.94 -2.77
N VAL A 124 -2.05 -18.65 -3.13
CA VAL A 124 -1.04 -17.69 -2.66
C VAL A 124 -1.01 -17.70 -1.14
N GLY A 125 0.17 -17.88 -0.57
CA GLY A 125 0.39 -17.97 0.88
C GLY A 125 0.55 -16.60 1.54
N ALA A 126 1.10 -15.61 0.84
CA ALA A 126 1.16 -14.24 1.33
C ALA A 126 -0.24 -13.68 1.63
N PRO A 127 -0.38 -12.79 2.62
CA PRO A 127 -1.68 -12.29 3.09
C PRO A 127 -2.33 -11.34 2.07
N LEU A 128 -2.86 -11.92 0.99
CA LEU A 128 -3.46 -11.22 -0.15
C LEU A 128 -4.79 -10.57 0.25
N VAL A 129 -4.90 -9.26 0.00
CA VAL A 129 -6.10 -8.45 0.29
C VAL A 129 -7.01 -8.33 -0.93
N ALA A 130 -6.42 -8.04 -2.09
CA ALA A 130 -7.16 -7.77 -3.31
C ALA A 130 -6.34 -8.13 -4.55
N ILE A 131 -7.05 -8.39 -5.66
CA ILE A 131 -6.51 -8.45 -7.02
C ILE A 131 -7.33 -7.49 -7.87
N THR A 132 -6.75 -6.38 -8.28
CA THR A 132 -7.39 -5.41 -9.17
C THR A 132 -6.81 -5.52 -10.56
N ALA A 133 -7.67 -5.48 -11.58
CA ALA A 133 -7.23 -5.47 -12.97
C ALA A 133 -7.99 -4.42 -13.77
N GLU A 134 -7.27 -3.67 -14.60
CA GLU A 134 -7.81 -2.67 -15.51
C GLU A 134 -6.98 -2.68 -16.79
N ARG A 135 -7.62 -2.93 -17.93
CA ARG A 135 -6.94 -3.08 -19.23
C ARG A 135 -5.84 -4.14 -19.16
N ASP A 136 -4.59 -3.75 -19.32
CA ASP A 136 -3.39 -4.58 -19.31
C ASP A 136 -2.68 -4.61 -17.94
N LEU A 137 -3.19 -3.91 -16.94
CA LEU A 137 -2.58 -3.83 -15.61
C LEU A 137 -3.30 -4.76 -14.61
N VAL A 138 -2.49 -5.40 -13.76
CA VAL A 138 -2.96 -6.19 -12.61
C VAL A 138 -2.18 -5.76 -11.37
N ILE A 139 -2.90 -5.52 -10.28
CA ILE A 139 -2.31 -5.17 -8.99
C ILE A 139 -2.66 -6.25 -7.96
N LEU A 140 -1.64 -6.83 -7.36
CA LEU A 140 -1.76 -7.61 -6.13
C LEU A 140 -1.56 -6.70 -4.93
N THR A 141 -2.50 -6.75 -3.98
CA THR A 141 -2.43 -5.96 -2.75
C THR A 141 -2.28 -6.92 -1.57
N PHE A 142 -1.24 -6.74 -0.77
CA PHE A 142 -0.93 -7.57 0.39
C PHE A 142 -1.00 -6.79 1.70
N VAL A 143 -1.32 -7.46 2.80
CA VAL A 143 -1.09 -6.91 4.13
C VAL A 143 0.42 -6.81 4.37
N ARG A 144 0.85 -5.67 4.87
CA ARG A 144 2.22 -5.46 5.39
C ARG A 144 2.13 -5.09 6.86
N GLU A 145 2.70 -5.92 7.72
CA GLU A 145 2.84 -5.63 9.15
C GLU A 145 4.16 -4.93 9.41
N LEU A 146 4.12 -3.86 10.19
CA LEU A 146 5.28 -3.06 10.55
C LEU A 146 5.27 -2.80 12.06
N SER A 147 6.47 -2.58 12.63
CA SER A 147 6.60 -2.10 14.02
C SER A 147 6.30 -0.60 14.06
N ASP A 148 5.62 -0.16 15.13
CA ASP A 148 5.38 1.26 15.36
C ASP A 148 6.73 1.96 15.62
N PRO A 149 7.08 3.03 14.88
CA PRO A 149 8.34 3.74 15.07
C PRO A 149 8.47 4.41 16.44
N LYS A 150 7.36 4.66 17.15
CA LYS A 150 7.33 5.25 18.49
C LYS A 150 7.31 4.20 19.61
N ASP A 151 6.87 2.99 19.33
CA ASP A 151 6.80 1.88 20.26
C ASP A 151 7.02 0.54 19.51
N PRO A 152 8.28 0.09 19.38
CA PRO A 152 8.60 -1.11 18.60
C PRO A 152 7.94 -2.41 19.11
N ALA A 153 7.40 -2.42 20.34
CA ALA A 153 6.63 -3.54 20.88
C ALA A 153 5.22 -3.61 20.25
N LYS A 154 4.76 -2.52 19.66
CA LYS A 154 3.46 -2.47 18.97
C LYS A 154 3.64 -2.69 17.47
N LYS A 155 2.62 -3.29 16.87
CA LYS A 155 2.51 -3.53 15.44
C LYS A 155 1.34 -2.75 14.87
N TYR A 156 1.48 -2.37 13.61
CA TYR A 156 0.38 -1.85 12.81
C TYR A 156 0.41 -2.48 11.41
N THR A 157 -0.70 -2.45 10.73
CA THR A 157 -0.81 -2.97 9.37
C THR A 157 -0.95 -1.86 8.36
N THR A 158 -0.34 -2.05 7.20
CA THR A 158 -0.54 -1.24 6.00
C THR A 158 -0.63 -2.17 4.80
N THR A 159 -0.53 -1.65 3.60
CA THR A 159 -0.58 -2.45 2.38
C THR A 159 0.73 -2.35 1.61
N TRP A 160 1.07 -3.42 0.90
CA TRP A 160 2.08 -3.48 -0.13
C TRP A 160 1.41 -3.77 -1.46
N PHE A 161 1.91 -3.17 -2.55
CA PHE A 161 1.35 -3.30 -3.89
C PHE A 161 2.41 -3.80 -4.84
N ASP A 162 2.07 -4.86 -5.58
CA ASP A 162 2.84 -5.33 -6.74
C ASP A 162 1.97 -5.14 -7.98
N MET A 163 2.38 -4.27 -8.90
CA MET A 163 1.67 -3.98 -10.13
C MET A 163 2.41 -4.61 -11.32
N PHE A 164 1.66 -5.23 -12.20
CA PHE A 164 2.16 -5.93 -13.36
C PHE A 164 1.46 -5.44 -14.63
N ARG A 165 2.22 -5.28 -15.71
CA ARG A 165 1.66 -5.16 -17.06
C ARG A 165 1.64 -6.53 -17.71
N VAL A 166 0.52 -6.87 -18.33
CA VAL A 166 0.36 -8.09 -19.13
C VAL A 166 0.28 -7.69 -20.59
N ASP A 167 1.21 -8.18 -21.40
CA ASP A 167 1.21 -8.01 -22.85
C ASP A 167 1.32 -9.38 -23.54
N ALA A 168 0.54 -9.61 -24.58
CA ALA A 168 0.49 -10.87 -25.33
C ALA A 168 0.41 -12.13 -24.43
N GLY A 169 -0.31 -12.04 -23.29
CA GLY A 169 -0.47 -13.14 -22.33
C GLY A 169 0.77 -13.44 -21.50
N LYS A 170 1.70 -12.51 -21.38
CA LYS A 170 2.91 -12.59 -20.55
C LYS A 170 3.03 -11.35 -19.66
N ILE A 171 3.65 -11.50 -18.50
CA ILE A 171 4.05 -10.37 -17.66
C ILE A 171 5.22 -9.66 -18.36
N ALA A 172 4.99 -8.42 -18.78
CA ALA A 172 5.94 -7.60 -19.51
C ALA A 172 6.66 -6.58 -18.60
N GLU A 173 6.01 -6.13 -17.53
CA GLU A 173 6.54 -5.12 -16.62
C GLU A 173 6.08 -5.34 -15.17
N HIS A 174 6.89 -4.88 -14.22
CA HIS A 174 6.55 -4.92 -12.79
C HIS A 174 7.01 -3.65 -12.07
N TRP A 175 6.15 -3.18 -11.17
CA TRP A 175 6.41 -2.07 -10.23
C TRP A 175 6.03 -2.48 -8.81
N ASP A 176 6.77 -2.01 -7.84
CA ASP A 176 6.45 -2.06 -6.43
C ASP A 176 6.99 -0.80 -5.70
N PRO A 177 6.59 -0.54 -4.45
CA PRO A 177 7.06 0.62 -3.70
C PRO A 177 8.43 0.40 -3.02
N ALA A 178 9.25 -0.53 -3.50
CA ALA A 178 10.57 -0.78 -2.94
C ALA A 178 11.47 0.45 -3.07
N VAL A 179 12.24 0.71 -2.02
CA VAL A 179 13.30 1.72 -2.00
C VAL A 179 14.65 1.03 -1.92
N LYS A 180 15.71 1.72 -2.30
CA LYS A 180 17.08 1.23 -2.04
C LYS A 180 17.32 1.22 -0.53
N PRO A 181 18.06 0.22 -0.01
CA PRO A 181 18.46 0.13 1.40
C PRO A 181 19.38 1.27 1.80
#